data_844ecfd457536ee9a67106d7ae3b13b6
#
_entry.id   844ecfd457536ee9a67106d7ae3b13b6
#
_cell.length_a   1.000
_cell.length_b   1.000
_cell.length_c   1.000
_cell.angle_alpha   90.00
_cell.angle_beta   90.00
_cell.angle_gamma   90.00
#
_symmetry.space_group_name_H-M   'P 1'
#
loop_
_entity.id
_entity.type
_entity.pdbx_description
1 polymer ?
#
loop_
_entity_poly.entity_id
_entity_poly.type
_entity_poly.pdbx_seq_one_letter_code
_entity_poly.pdbx_strand_id
1 'polypeptide(L)'
;LSGAIDLIPTLLGLAGIEYTPLRKLDGIDWGQRLLDEKAPAMDRVLYSYWGGKTSVRIPYYLLDAEGYLYKTDIDREQRKDVSDKEPEIYERMKRYSNWFKDELLADFPKKDTRPFIIGHPQETYSKLPARDARISGPIERSNRYPNCSYFTNWKSPEAEISWNVEVEESGLFEAFIYYTCDKR
;
A
#
# COMPACT_ATOMS: atom_id res chain seq x y z
N LEU A 1 -9.86 -2.27 -16.94
CA LEU A 1 -9.50 -2.42 -15.53
C LEU A 1 -8.02 -2.15 -15.36
N SER A 2 -7.62 -1.10 -14.63
CA SER A 2 -6.25 -0.70 -14.34
C SER A 2 -6.04 -0.49 -12.83
N GLY A 3 -4.79 -0.52 -12.41
CA GLY A 3 -4.38 -0.30 -11.03
C GLY A 3 -3.13 0.59 -10.94
N ALA A 4 -2.78 1.04 -9.75
CA ALA A 4 -1.58 1.86 -9.52
C ALA A 4 -0.28 1.15 -9.97
N ILE A 5 -0.25 -0.18 -9.94
CA ILE A 5 0.88 -1.00 -10.42
C ILE A 5 1.17 -0.82 -11.92
N ASP A 6 0.20 -0.30 -12.70
CA ASP A 6 0.33 -0.09 -14.15
C ASP A 6 0.95 1.26 -14.49
N LEU A 7 1.07 2.17 -13.55
CA LEU A 7 1.56 3.53 -13.82
C LEU A 7 2.99 3.51 -14.36
N ILE A 8 3.89 2.77 -13.73
CA ILE A 8 5.29 2.71 -14.16
C ILE A 8 5.42 2.14 -15.56
N PRO A 9 4.95 0.91 -15.89
CA PRO A 9 5.09 0.38 -17.24
C PRO A 9 4.39 1.24 -18.29
N THR A 10 3.25 1.85 -17.98
CA THR A 10 2.54 2.72 -18.91
C THR A 10 3.30 4.01 -19.20
N LEU A 11 3.83 4.67 -18.17
CA LEU A 11 4.60 5.91 -18.35
C LEU A 11 5.91 5.66 -19.11
N LEU A 12 6.60 4.56 -18.82
CA LEU A 12 7.80 4.17 -19.53
C LEU A 12 7.50 3.89 -21.02
N GLY A 13 6.42 3.14 -21.30
CA GLY A 13 5.98 2.85 -22.65
C GLY A 13 5.61 4.11 -23.45
N LEU A 14 4.84 5.01 -22.84
CA LEU A 14 4.46 6.29 -23.46
C LEU A 14 5.66 7.21 -23.70
N ALA A 15 6.67 7.17 -22.83
CA ALA A 15 7.89 7.94 -22.97
C ALA A 15 8.92 7.30 -23.93
N GLY A 16 8.68 6.08 -24.41
CA GLY A 16 9.62 5.34 -25.23
C GLY A 16 10.92 4.96 -24.50
N ILE A 17 10.85 4.82 -23.17
CA ILE A 17 12.00 4.48 -22.33
C ILE A 17 12.10 2.96 -22.22
N GLU A 18 13.20 2.40 -22.71
CA GLU A 18 13.53 1.00 -22.43
C GLU A 18 13.96 0.85 -20.97
N TYR A 19 13.31 -0.05 -20.26
CA TYR A 19 13.58 -0.32 -18.85
C TYR A 19 13.69 -1.82 -18.61
N THR A 20 14.83 -2.23 -18.08
CA THR A 20 15.03 -3.61 -17.65
C THR A 20 14.98 -3.67 -16.13
N PRO A 21 13.85 -4.03 -15.53
CA PRO A 21 13.73 -4.08 -14.08
C PRO A 21 14.52 -5.26 -13.50
N LEU A 22 15.06 -5.08 -12.28
CA LEU A 22 15.69 -6.15 -11.50
C LEU A 22 14.71 -7.30 -11.20
N ARG A 23 13.42 -6.96 -11.11
CA ARG A 23 12.31 -7.92 -10.95
C ARG A 23 11.23 -7.58 -11.97
N LYS A 24 10.57 -8.61 -12.50
CA LYS A 24 9.41 -8.42 -13.38
C LYS A 24 8.38 -7.54 -12.72
N LEU A 25 7.87 -6.54 -13.45
CA LEU A 25 6.76 -5.71 -12.97
C LEU A 25 5.46 -6.50 -13.05
N ASP A 26 4.63 -6.40 -12.03
CA ASP A 26 3.29 -6.99 -12.00
C ASP A 26 2.27 -6.16 -12.79
N GLY A 27 2.60 -4.88 -13.02
CA GLY A 27 1.82 -3.97 -13.84
C GLY A 27 1.99 -4.23 -15.33
N ILE A 28 1.03 -3.74 -16.10
CA ILE A 28 1.03 -3.82 -17.58
C ILE A 28 1.01 -2.42 -18.18
N ASP A 29 1.55 -2.30 -19.40
CA ASP A 29 1.52 -1.06 -20.17
C ASP A 29 0.11 -0.84 -20.78
N TRP A 30 -0.52 0.27 -20.43
CA TRP A 30 -1.80 0.73 -20.96
C TRP A 30 -1.65 1.74 -22.11
N GLY A 31 -0.44 2.07 -22.53
CA GLY A 31 -0.15 3.12 -23.48
C GLY A 31 -0.97 3.02 -24.76
N GLN A 32 -1.00 1.85 -25.40
CA GLN A 32 -1.81 1.64 -26.61
C GLN A 32 -3.29 1.86 -26.36
N ARG A 33 -3.83 1.39 -25.23
CA ARG A 33 -5.25 1.55 -24.88
C ARG A 33 -5.63 3.00 -24.57
N LEU A 34 -4.70 3.78 -24.06
CA LEU A 34 -4.90 5.21 -23.83
C LEU A 34 -4.89 6.04 -25.12
N LEU A 35 -4.14 5.59 -26.11
CA LEU A 35 -3.99 6.27 -27.41
C LEU A 35 -5.00 5.80 -28.45
N ASP A 36 -5.52 4.58 -28.34
CA ASP A 36 -6.50 4.00 -29.28
C ASP A 36 -7.66 3.33 -28.53
N GLU A 37 -8.84 3.92 -28.61
CA GLU A 37 -10.07 3.39 -27.99
C GLU A 37 -10.46 2.00 -28.52
N LYS A 38 -10.02 1.66 -29.74
CA LYS A 38 -10.29 0.36 -30.39
C LYS A 38 -9.32 -0.74 -29.97
N ALA A 39 -8.26 -0.40 -29.22
CA ALA A 39 -7.35 -1.40 -28.72
C ALA A 39 -8.10 -2.46 -27.86
N PRO A 40 -7.75 -3.77 -28.01
CA PRO A 40 -8.47 -4.84 -27.37
C PRO A 40 -8.52 -4.70 -25.86
N ALA A 41 -9.64 -5.08 -25.27
CA ALA A 41 -9.75 -5.16 -23.81
C ALA A 41 -8.78 -6.25 -23.32
N MET A 42 -8.07 -5.94 -22.24
CA MET A 42 -7.18 -6.89 -21.60
C MET A 42 -7.94 -7.65 -20.51
N ASP A 43 -7.92 -8.98 -20.56
CA ASP A 43 -8.37 -9.80 -19.46
C ASP A 43 -7.34 -9.71 -18.32
N ARG A 44 -7.81 -9.38 -17.13
CA ARG A 44 -6.91 -9.04 -16.03
C ARG A 44 -7.54 -9.31 -14.68
N VAL A 45 -6.70 -9.71 -13.74
CA VAL A 45 -7.05 -9.83 -12.33
C VAL A 45 -6.25 -8.80 -11.54
N LEU A 46 -6.93 -8.00 -10.73
CA LEU A 46 -6.30 -7.13 -9.74
C LEU A 46 -6.65 -7.59 -8.33
N TYR A 47 -5.65 -7.59 -7.48
CA TYR A 47 -5.77 -7.90 -6.07
C TYR A 47 -5.54 -6.64 -5.25
N SER A 48 -6.32 -6.50 -4.18
CA SER A 48 -6.11 -5.46 -3.18
C SER A 48 -6.04 -6.10 -1.81
N TYR A 49 -5.02 -5.72 -1.05
CA TYR A 49 -4.85 -6.20 0.32
C TYR A 49 -4.63 -5.01 1.26
N TRP A 50 -5.43 -4.98 2.33
CA TRP A 50 -5.27 -4.00 3.38
C TRP A 50 -5.85 -4.50 4.70
N GLY A 51 -5.09 -4.35 5.80
CA GLY A 51 -5.57 -4.69 7.15
C GLY A 51 -6.05 -6.13 7.32
N GLY A 52 -5.41 -7.09 6.66
CA GLY A 52 -5.80 -8.50 6.70
C GLY A 52 -6.93 -8.89 5.73
N LYS A 53 -7.47 -7.92 4.99
CA LYS A 53 -8.57 -8.11 4.05
C LYS A 53 -8.08 -8.14 2.61
N THR A 54 -8.56 -9.08 1.82
CA THR A 54 -8.23 -9.25 0.40
C THR A 54 -9.49 -9.08 -0.43
N SER A 55 -9.41 -8.28 -1.49
CA SER A 55 -10.44 -8.23 -2.53
C SER A 55 -9.83 -8.53 -3.90
N VAL A 56 -10.65 -9.06 -4.80
CA VAL A 56 -10.25 -9.44 -6.17
C VAL A 56 -11.16 -8.75 -7.16
N ARG A 57 -10.58 -8.19 -8.21
CA ARG A 57 -11.32 -7.54 -9.28
C ARG A 57 -10.91 -8.08 -10.65
N ILE A 58 -11.90 -8.41 -11.45
CA ILE A 58 -11.77 -8.67 -12.89
C ILE A 58 -12.66 -7.66 -13.65
N PRO A 59 -12.59 -7.56 -14.98
CA PRO A 59 -13.53 -6.75 -15.72
C PRO A 59 -14.99 -7.08 -15.33
N TYR A 60 -15.73 -6.06 -14.93
CA TYR A 60 -17.15 -6.11 -14.52
C TYR A 60 -17.49 -6.80 -13.20
N TYR A 61 -16.55 -7.45 -12.52
CA TYR A 61 -16.82 -8.10 -11.23
C TYR A 61 -15.82 -7.75 -10.16
N LEU A 62 -16.33 -7.67 -8.93
CA LEU A 62 -15.56 -7.52 -7.70
C LEU A 62 -16.00 -8.59 -6.70
N LEU A 63 -15.05 -9.37 -6.18
CA LEU A 63 -15.22 -10.17 -4.99
C LEU A 63 -14.61 -9.39 -3.82
N ASP A 64 -15.42 -9.05 -2.82
CA ASP A 64 -14.94 -8.32 -1.65
C ASP A 64 -14.27 -9.24 -0.60
N ALA A 65 -13.82 -8.64 0.49
CA ALA A 65 -13.12 -9.37 1.54
C ALA A 65 -14.04 -10.23 2.41
N GLU A 66 -15.32 -9.94 2.42
CA GLU A 66 -16.37 -10.68 3.11
C GLU A 66 -16.90 -11.85 2.29
N GLY A 67 -16.54 -11.93 1.01
CA GLY A 67 -16.92 -12.98 0.09
C GLY A 67 -18.16 -12.69 -0.73
N TYR A 68 -18.64 -11.43 -0.80
CA TYR A 68 -19.73 -11.03 -1.66
C TYR A 68 -19.24 -10.71 -3.07
N LEU A 69 -20.00 -11.14 -4.07
CA LEU A 69 -19.73 -10.86 -5.48
C LEU A 69 -20.62 -9.74 -6.02
N TYR A 70 -19.99 -8.72 -6.60
CA TYR A 70 -20.70 -7.59 -7.19
C TYR A 70 -20.43 -7.48 -8.69
N LYS A 71 -21.48 -7.14 -9.45
CA LYS A 71 -21.38 -6.86 -10.90
C LYS A 71 -21.23 -5.36 -11.12
N THR A 72 -19.99 -4.89 -11.24
CA THR A 72 -19.62 -3.46 -11.10
C THR A 72 -19.96 -2.57 -12.30
N ASP A 73 -20.35 -3.14 -13.44
CA ASP A 73 -20.84 -2.39 -14.61
C ASP A 73 -22.25 -1.82 -14.39
N ILE A 74 -23.09 -2.53 -13.61
CA ILE A 74 -24.48 -2.15 -13.33
C ILE A 74 -24.70 -1.78 -11.86
N ASP A 75 -23.83 -2.20 -10.95
CA ASP A 75 -23.90 -1.94 -9.51
C ASP A 75 -22.58 -1.36 -9.00
N ARG A 76 -22.32 -0.09 -9.33
CA ARG A 76 -21.09 0.62 -8.92
C ARG A 76 -20.98 0.82 -7.41
N GLU A 77 -22.13 0.83 -6.73
CA GLU A 77 -22.20 1.05 -5.28
C GLU A 77 -22.08 -0.24 -4.46
N GLN A 78 -21.97 -1.40 -5.14
CA GLN A 78 -21.77 -2.70 -4.49
C GLN A 78 -22.85 -3.01 -3.45
N ARG A 79 -24.09 -2.83 -3.84
CA ARG A 79 -25.26 -3.02 -2.96
C ARG A 79 -25.88 -4.40 -3.06
N LYS A 80 -25.65 -5.11 -4.17
CA LYS A 80 -26.32 -6.36 -4.48
C LYS A 80 -25.34 -7.47 -4.74
N ASP A 81 -25.30 -8.41 -3.82
CA ASP A 81 -24.60 -9.67 -4.04
C ASP A 81 -25.22 -10.48 -5.16
N VAL A 82 -24.40 -10.97 -6.06
CA VAL A 82 -24.79 -11.80 -7.21
C VAL A 82 -24.12 -13.18 -7.19
N SER A 83 -23.51 -13.60 -6.10
CA SER A 83 -22.79 -14.86 -5.96
C SER A 83 -23.65 -16.07 -6.35
N ASP A 84 -24.91 -16.11 -5.91
CA ASP A 84 -25.86 -17.19 -6.25
C ASP A 84 -26.33 -17.17 -7.72
N LYS A 85 -26.24 -15.99 -8.38
CA LYS A 85 -26.68 -15.82 -9.78
C LYS A 85 -25.57 -16.07 -10.78
N GLU A 86 -24.32 -15.90 -10.35
CA GLU A 86 -23.10 -16.02 -11.15
C GLU A 86 -22.12 -17.03 -10.52
N PRO A 87 -22.53 -18.29 -10.25
CA PRO A 87 -21.74 -19.23 -9.47
C PRO A 87 -20.40 -19.57 -10.11
N GLU A 88 -20.30 -19.62 -11.43
CA GLU A 88 -19.04 -19.90 -12.13
C GLU A 88 -18.03 -18.77 -11.96
N ILE A 89 -18.49 -17.53 -12.07
CA ILE A 89 -17.65 -16.34 -11.84
C ILE A 89 -17.22 -16.29 -10.37
N TYR A 90 -18.16 -16.53 -9.46
CA TYR A 90 -17.90 -16.54 -8.02
C TYR A 90 -16.80 -17.56 -7.65
N GLU A 91 -16.94 -18.82 -8.08
CA GLU A 91 -15.94 -19.84 -7.81
C GLU A 91 -14.58 -19.53 -8.46
N ARG A 92 -14.57 -18.95 -9.65
CA ARG A 92 -13.33 -18.50 -10.29
C ARG A 92 -12.64 -17.43 -9.46
N MET A 93 -13.36 -16.43 -9.00
CA MET A 93 -12.80 -15.34 -8.20
C MET A 93 -12.37 -15.78 -6.81
N LYS A 94 -13.06 -16.75 -6.21
CA LYS A 94 -12.60 -17.40 -4.98
C LYS A 94 -11.26 -18.11 -5.17
N ARG A 95 -11.07 -18.83 -6.28
CA ARG A 95 -9.77 -19.45 -6.59
C ARG A 95 -8.67 -18.38 -6.72
N TYR A 96 -8.93 -17.26 -7.37
CA TYR A 96 -7.98 -16.16 -7.42
C TYR A 96 -7.66 -15.59 -6.03
N SER A 97 -8.68 -15.38 -5.19
CA SER A 97 -8.48 -14.88 -3.83
C SER A 97 -7.66 -15.84 -2.97
N ASN A 98 -7.93 -17.13 -3.06
CA ASN A 98 -7.19 -18.14 -2.33
C ASN A 98 -5.74 -18.23 -2.81
N TRP A 99 -5.53 -18.30 -4.13
CA TRP A 99 -4.18 -18.27 -4.70
C TRP A 99 -3.36 -17.07 -4.20
N PHE A 100 -3.94 -15.86 -4.22
CA PHE A 100 -3.26 -14.66 -3.74
C PHE A 100 -2.89 -14.76 -2.26
N LYS A 101 -3.76 -15.31 -1.43
CA LYS A 101 -3.49 -15.52 0.00
C LYS A 101 -2.42 -16.57 0.23
N ASP A 102 -2.50 -17.66 -0.48
CA ASP A 102 -1.65 -18.84 -0.25
C ASP A 102 -0.24 -18.64 -0.84
N GLU A 103 -0.11 -17.94 -1.97
CA GLU A 103 1.17 -17.78 -2.68
C GLU A 103 1.86 -16.43 -2.38
N LEU A 104 1.09 -15.33 -2.29
CA LEU A 104 1.67 -14.00 -2.14
C LEU A 104 1.63 -13.45 -0.72
N LEU A 105 0.66 -13.88 0.09
CA LEU A 105 0.52 -13.43 1.47
C LEU A 105 0.99 -14.46 2.50
N ALA A 106 1.35 -15.68 2.09
CA ALA A 106 1.80 -16.73 3.02
C ALA A 106 2.95 -16.26 3.91
N ASP A 107 3.94 -15.64 3.29
CA ASP A 107 5.13 -15.12 3.97
C ASP A 107 5.03 -13.63 4.34
N PHE A 108 3.85 -13.01 4.12
CA PHE A 108 3.69 -11.59 4.40
C PHE A 108 3.66 -11.34 5.91
N PRO A 109 4.57 -10.53 6.46
CA PRO A 109 4.66 -10.31 7.90
C PRO A 109 3.41 -9.60 8.41
N LYS A 110 2.82 -10.12 9.48
CA LYS A 110 1.63 -9.51 10.13
C LYS A 110 1.92 -8.11 10.67
N LYS A 111 3.17 -7.81 10.93
CA LYS A 111 3.64 -6.51 11.41
C LYS A 111 4.97 -6.18 10.75
N ASP A 112 5.08 -5.00 10.17
CA ASP A 112 6.36 -4.50 9.69
C ASP A 112 7.25 -4.15 10.88
N THR A 113 8.34 -4.88 11.03
CA THR A 113 9.33 -4.70 12.11
C THR A 113 10.69 -4.23 11.58
N ARG A 114 10.78 -3.94 10.27
CA ARG A 114 12.00 -3.45 9.66
C ARG A 114 12.43 -2.15 10.33
N PRO A 115 13.72 -1.97 10.62
CA PRO A 115 14.25 -0.72 11.13
C PRO A 115 14.21 0.37 10.04
N PHE A 116 14.25 1.62 10.44
CA PHE A 116 14.56 2.71 9.52
C PHE A 116 16.04 2.70 9.20
N ILE A 117 16.40 2.74 7.93
CA ILE A 117 17.80 2.87 7.52
C ILE A 117 18.21 4.34 7.67
N ILE A 118 19.33 4.57 8.35
CA ILE A 118 19.96 5.88 8.47
C ILE A 118 21.44 5.79 8.09
N GLY A 119 22.02 6.89 7.64
CA GLY A 119 23.45 6.93 7.26
C GLY A 119 23.76 6.26 5.93
N HIS A 120 22.78 6.20 5.01
CA HIS A 120 23.04 5.74 3.64
C HIS A 120 23.90 6.79 2.90
N PRO A 121 25.01 6.39 2.23
CA PRO A 121 25.96 7.34 1.63
C PRO A 121 25.39 8.25 0.55
N GLN A 122 24.31 7.81 -0.13
CA GLN A 122 23.63 8.59 -1.16
C GLN A 122 22.35 9.29 -0.64
N GLU A 123 21.96 9.07 0.61
CA GLU A 123 20.77 9.65 1.24
C GLU A 123 21.16 10.34 2.54
N THR A 124 21.47 11.63 2.44
CA THR A 124 21.99 12.42 3.58
C THR A 124 20.91 12.84 4.57
N TYR A 125 19.65 12.60 4.27
CA TYR A 125 18.51 12.98 5.12
C TYR A 125 17.53 11.83 5.30
N SER A 126 17.43 11.32 6.51
CA SER A 126 16.47 10.26 6.87
C SER A 126 15.34 10.83 7.72
N LYS A 127 14.09 10.60 7.30
CA LYS A 127 12.92 11.05 8.05
C LYS A 127 12.37 9.93 8.92
N LEU A 128 12.22 10.20 10.23
CA LEU A 128 11.61 9.31 11.21
C LEU A 128 10.22 9.82 11.58
N PRO A 129 9.13 9.31 10.95
CA PRO A 129 7.79 9.83 11.18
C PRO A 129 7.26 9.52 12.59
N ALA A 130 6.54 10.46 13.19
CA ALA A 130 5.92 10.26 14.50
C ALA A 130 4.95 9.07 14.52
N ARG A 131 4.23 8.83 13.41
CA ARG A 131 3.27 7.72 13.29
C ARG A 131 3.88 6.35 13.55
N ASP A 132 5.17 6.18 13.22
CA ASP A 132 5.86 4.88 13.28
C ASP A 132 6.74 4.74 14.53
N ALA A 133 6.81 5.79 15.37
CA ALA A 133 7.55 5.76 16.63
C ALA A 133 6.86 4.91 17.69
N ARG A 134 7.64 4.42 18.62
CA ARG A 134 7.17 3.89 19.91
C ARG A 134 7.16 5.02 20.93
N ILE A 135 6.21 5.00 21.84
CA ILE A 135 6.10 5.99 22.91
C ILE A 135 6.00 5.29 24.27
N SER A 136 6.57 5.91 25.28
CA SER A 136 6.38 5.54 26.69
C SER A 136 6.20 6.80 27.54
N GLY A 137 5.62 6.64 28.74
CA GLY A 137 5.27 7.76 29.61
C GLY A 137 3.99 8.50 29.17
N PRO A 138 3.74 9.71 29.72
CA PRO A 138 2.50 10.45 29.54
C PRO A 138 2.46 11.22 28.20
N ILE A 139 2.69 10.53 27.12
CA ILE A 139 2.64 11.05 25.76
C ILE A 139 1.43 10.45 25.04
N GLU A 140 0.77 11.23 24.23
CA GLU A 140 -0.43 10.83 23.50
C GLU A 140 -0.25 10.99 21.99
N ARG A 141 -0.87 10.10 21.22
CA ARG A 141 -0.99 10.28 19.77
C ARG A 141 -2.18 11.18 19.46
N SER A 142 -2.00 12.10 18.53
CA SER A 142 -3.08 12.99 18.07
C SER A 142 -4.25 12.23 17.43
N ASN A 143 -4.03 11.02 16.95
CA ASN A 143 -5.04 10.18 16.32
C ASN A 143 -4.66 8.69 16.46
N ARG A 144 -5.66 7.82 16.56
CA ARG A 144 -5.47 6.37 16.54
C ARG A 144 -5.02 5.85 15.17
N TYR A 145 -5.29 6.57 14.09
CA TYR A 145 -4.88 6.23 12.75
C TYR A 145 -3.50 6.79 12.44
N PRO A 146 -2.62 6.03 11.76
CA PRO A 146 -1.21 6.41 11.61
C PRO A 146 -0.93 7.51 10.58
N ASN A 147 -1.92 7.97 9.84
CA ASN A 147 -1.69 8.98 8.79
C ASN A 147 -0.96 10.20 9.34
N CYS A 148 -1.11 11.36 9.05
CA CYS A 148 -0.38 12.53 9.51
C CYS A 148 -0.41 12.74 11.04
N SER A 149 -0.26 11.67 11.84
CA SER A 149 -0.28 11.75 13.30
C SER A 149 1.00 12.38 13.84
N TYR A 150 0.85 13.06 14.96
CA TYR A 150 1.90 13.68 15.75
C TYR A 150 1.71 13.32 17.22
N PHE A 151 2.64 13.71 18.08
CA PHE A 151 2.54 13.49 19.52
C PHE A 151 2.11 14.77 20.22
N THR A 152 1.31 14.60 21.26
CA THR A 152 0.86 15.64 22.16
C THR A 152 1.24 15.30 23.59
N ASN A 153 1.10 16.26 24.48
CA ASN A 153 1.35 16.07 25.90
C ASN A 153 2.79 15.64 26.27
N TRP A 154 3.79 16.02 25.46
CA TRP A 154 5.18 15.75 25.77
C TRP A 154 5.72 16.80 26.77
N LYS A 155 5.37 16.59 28.05
CA LYS A 155 5.63 17.57 29.14
C LYS A 155 6.42 16.98 30.31
N SER A 156 6.67 15.69 30.29
CA SER A 156 7.39 14.99 31.35
C SER A 156 8.78 14.56 30.87
N PRO A 157 9.83 14.65 31.71
CA PRO A 157 11.14 14.08 31.41
C PRO A 157 11.12 12.55 31.30
N GLU A 158 10.07 11.89 31.81
CA GLU A 158 9.89 10.44 31.68
C GLU A 158 9.25 10.04 30.35
N ALA A 159 8.82 11.02 29.55
CA ALA A 159 8.20 10.76 28.27
C ALA A 159 9.29 10.49 27.20
N GLU A 160 9.17 9.35 26.54
CA GLU A 160 10.12 8.90 25.54
C GLU A 160 9.44 8.64 24.20
N ILE A 161 10.12 9.02 23.12
CA ILE A 161 9.77 8.70 21.74
C ILE A 161 10.96 7.99 21.12
N SER A 162 10.76 6.80 20.57
CA SER A 162 11.86 5.99 20.03
C SER A 162 11.49 5.35 18.68
N TRP A 163 12.53 5.08 17.90
CA TRP A 163 12.45 4.36 16.62
C TRP A 163 13.48 3.26 16.57
N ASN A 164 13.16 2.17 15.93
CA ASN A 164 14.17 1.18 15.54
C ASN A 164 14.90 1.70 14.30
N VAL A 165 16.19 1.83 14.40
CA VAL A 165 17.05 2.25 13.29
C VAL A 165 18.15 1.24 13.05
N GLU A 166 18.58 1.13 11.80
CA GLU A 166 19.78 0.45 11.34
C GLU A 166 20.70 1.49 10.73
N VAL A 167 21.93 1.57 11.25
CA VAL A 167 22.94 2.53 10.79
C VAL A 167 23.78 1.85 9.73
N GLU A 168 23.69 2.28 8.48
CA GLU A 168 24.41 1.68 7.36
C GLU A 168 25.89 2.09 7.35
N GLU A 169 26.18 3.39 7.53
CA GLU A 169 27.53 3.89 7.72
C GLU A 169 27.67 4.65 9.03
N SER A 170 28.75 4.39 9.74
CA SER A 170 29.07 5.09 10.99
C SER A 170 29.45 6.54 10.70
N GLY A 171 28.96 7.47 11.51
CA GLY A 171 29.25 8.88 11.32
C GLY A 171 28.70 9.76 12.42
N LEU A 172 28.85 11.06 12.23
CA LEU A 172 28.19 12.09 13.03
C LEU A 172 26.82 12.39 12.40
N PHE A 173 25.78 12.28 13.22
CA PHE A 173 24.41 12.58 12.81
C PHE A 173 23.92 13.82 13.54
N GLU A 174 23.26 14.70 12.80
CA GLU A 174 22.51 15.83 13.35
C GLU A 174 21.03 15.48 13.39
N ALA A 175 20.39 15.63 14.55
CA ALA A 175 18.97 15.32 14.72
C ALA A 175 18.14 16.59 14.79
N PHE A 176 17.11 16.68 13.96
CA PHE A 176 16.15 17.78 13.92
C PHE A 176 14.78 17.29 14.42
N ILE A 177 14.22 18.02 15.39
CA ILE A 177 12.90 17.74 15.92
C ILE A 177 11.97 18.90 15.53
N TYR A 178 10.90 18.58 14.80
CA TYR A 178 9.86 19.55 14.45
C TYR A 178 8.75 19.49 15.50
N TYR A 179 8.55 20.60 16.21
CA TYR A 179 7.54 20.70 17.24
C TYR A 179 6.87 22.09 17.28
N THR A 180 5.71 22.14 17.90
CA THR A 180 5.03 23.39 18.23
C THR A 180 4.88 23.49 19.74
N CYS A 181 4.96 24.70 20.27
CA CYS A 181 4.66 25.00 21.67
C CYS A 181 3.87 26.29 21.78
N ASP A 182 3.12 26.43 22.86
CA ASP A 182 2.43 27.68 23.15
C ASP A 182 3.46 28.81 23.37
N LYS A 183 3.18 29.97 22.83
CA LYS A 183 3.98 31.16 23.13
C LYS A 183 3.81 31.47 24.63
N ARG A 184 4.90 31.48 25.36
CA ARG A 184 4.93 32.02 26.73
C ARG A 184 4.87 33.54 26.69
#